data_cfbe145ae8e801c5112998d20c6ef6d0
#
_entry.id   cfbe145ae8e801c5112998d20c6ef6d0
#
_cell.length_a   1.000
_cell.length_b   1.000
_cell.length_c   1.000
_cell.angle_alpha   90.00
_cell.angle_beta   90.00
_cell.angle_gamma   90.00
#
_symmetry.space_group_name_H-M   'P 1'
#
loop_
_entity.id
_entity.type
_entity.pdbx_description
1 polymer ?
#
loop_
_entity_poly.entity_id
_entity_poly.type
_entity_poly.pdbx_seq_one_letter_code
_entity_poly.pdbx_strand_id
1 'polypeptide(L)'
;KASAGGGGKGLRVAFNDKEAFEGFTSCRNEARNSFGDDRVFIEKFVEEPRHIEIQLLGDSHGNVVYLNERECSIQRRHQKVIEEAPSPFISDATRKAMGEQAVALAKAVKYQSAGTVEFVVGKDQSFYFLEMNTRLQVEHPVTECITGLDLVELMIRVAAGEKLPITQKDVQRNGWAIECRINAEDPFRNFLPSTGRLVRFQPPRETMFAADTSQLQGVRVDTGVQDGGEIPMFYDSMIAKLIVHGKDRKDAIAKMREALNAFVIRGISSNIPFQAALLAHPKFVAGNFNTGFIAENYSKGFHAEDVPHEDPPFLFALAAYVNRRMLGRAAGISGQLPGHGVTVGEEFAVVGLGAAGRNTSHPVTVRNYQAQTGSGTVEVGAKSYEICSNWHLGGARIRGTVNGQPFAAQVERGVGRNPLAIRIAHNGTRLDALVLTPRAAELHALMPYKAPPDMSRYVLSPMPGLLVDVAVQVGQKVQAGERVAVIEAMKMENVLFAVADGVVGKVLAAKGESLSVDQPIVEFI
;
A
#
# COMPACT_ATOMS: atom_id res chain seq x y z
N LYS A 1 -24.52 4.38 15.76
CA LYS A 1 -23.22 4.99 15.97
C LYS A 1 -23.08 5.45 17.42
N ALA A 2 -21.96 5.15 18.07
CA ALA A 2 -21.68 5.60 19.43
C ALA A 2 -21.44 7.12 19.45
N SER A 3 -22.01 7.82 20.46
CA SER A 3 -21.85 9.29 20.58
C SER A 3 -20.41 9.70 20.90
N ALA A 4 -19.69 8.90 21.68
CA ALA A 4 -18.28 9.10 21.99
C ALA A 4 -17.34 8.34 21.02
N GLY A 5 -17.89 7.67 20.02
CA GLY A 5 -17.13 6.85 19.07
C GLY A 5 -16.42 7.66 18.00
N GLY A 6 -15.25 7.15 17.57
CA GLY A 6 -14.49 7.67 16.45
C GLY A 6 -13.71 6.55 15.76
N GLY A 7 -13.17 6.80 14.55
CA GLY A 7 -12.36 5.84 13.83
C GLY A 7 -13.07 4.53 13.45
N GLY A 8 -14.39 4.55 13.25
CA GLY A 8 -15.20 3.38 12.87
C GLY A 8 -15.62 2.47 14.02
N LYS A 9 -15.17 2.71 15.27
CA LYS A 9 -15.62 1.96 16.44
C LYS A 9 -17.03 2.39 16.86
N GLY A 10 -17.87 1.39 17.25
CA GLY A 10 -19.25 1.65 17.65
C GLY A 10 -20.16 2.06 16.50
N LEU A 11 -19.90 1.57 15.27
CA LEU A 11 -20.71 1.79 14.10
C LEU A 11 -21.31 0.47 13.61
N ARG A 12 -22.62 0.45 13.35
CA ARG A 12 -23.34 -0.69 12.77
C ARG A 12 -24.30 -0.16 11.70
N VAL A 13 -24.42 -0.90 10.62
CA VAL A 13 -25.41 -0.66 9.56
C VAL A 13 -26.51 -1.70 9.71
N ALA A 14 -27.76 -1.31 9.51
CA ALA A 14 -28.91 -2.19 9.58
C ALA A 14 -29.87 -1.90 8.44
N PHE A 15 -30.38 -2.95 7.80
CA PHE A 15 -31.31 -2.87 6.67
C PHE A 15 -32.73 -3.35 7.04
N ASN A 16 -32.92 -3.87 8.25
CA ASN A 16 -34.20 -4.32 8.78
C ASN A 16 -34.25 -4.19 10.31
N ASP A 17 -35.43 -4.35 10.90
CA ASP A 17 -35.68 -4.14 12.32
C ASP A 17 -34.84 -5.08 13.21
N LYS A 18 -34.65 -6.34 12.80
CA LYS A 18 -33.85 -7.31 13.54
C LYS A 18 -32.40 -6.87 13.60
N GLU A 19 -31.81 -6.54 12.46
CA GLU A 19 -30.44 -6.03 12.37
C GLU A 19 -30.29 -4.72 13.15
N ALA A 20 -31.30 -3.84 13.11
CA ALA A 20 -31.28 -2.60 13.86
C ALA A 20 -31.21 -2.85 15.38
N PHE A 21 -32.01 -3.77 15.91
CA PHE A 21 -32.00 -4.12 17.32
C PHE A 21 -30.68 -4.77 17.77
N GLU A 22 -30.21 -5.75 17.01
CA GLU A 22 -28.93 -6.43 17.26
C GLU A 22 -27.76 -5.45 17.17
N GLY A 23 -27.73 -4.63 16.12
CA GLY A 23 -26.71 -3.61 15.90
C GLY A 23 -26.70 -2.53 16.98
N PHE A 24 -27.86 -2.08 17.42
CA PHE A 24 -28.00 -1.12 18.52
C PHE A 24 -27.42 -1.67 19.83
N THR A 25 -27.77 -2.90 20.18
CA THR A 25 -27.28 -3.56 21.40
C THR A 25 -25.77 -3.76 21.36
N SER A 26 -25.25 -4.26 20.22
CA SER A 26 -23.81 -4.44 20.01
C SER A 26 -23.04 -3.10 20.09
N CYS A 27 -23.58 -2.05 19.45
CA CYS A 27 -22.99 -0.72 19.45
C CYS A 27 -22.92 -0.11 20.85
N ARG A 28 -23.97 -0.27 21.66
CA ARG A 28 -23.97 0.18 23.08
C ARG A 28 -22.91 -0.52 23.93
N ASN A 29 -22.80 -1.85 23.79
CA ASN A 29 -21.82 -2.63 24.54
C ASN A 29 -20.39 -2.24 24.18
N GLU A 30 -20.10 -2.07 22.87
CA GLU A 30 -18.79 -1.62 22.39
C GLU A 30 -18.49 -0.19 22.87
N ALA A 31 -19.48 0.71 22.82
CA ALA A 31 -19.34 2.08 23.29
C ALA A 31 -19.00 2.16 24.78
N ARG A 32 -19.72 1.38 25.61
CA ARG A 32 -19.46 1.29 27.05
C ARG A 32 -18.04 0.78 27.34
N ASN A 33 -17.64 -0.28 26.65
CA ASN A 33 -16.34 -0.92 26.89
C ASN A 33 -15.15 -0.08 26.40
N SER A 34 -15.31 0.60 25.25
CA SER A 34 -14.22 1.36 24.62
C SER A 34 -14.13 2.82 25.07
N PHE A 35 -15.26 3.45 25.42
CA PHE A 35 -15.33 4.88 25.69
C PHE A 35 -15.91 5.24 27.07
N GLY A 36 -16.43 4.25 27.82
CA GLY A 36 -17.10 4.47 29.09
C GLY A 36 -18.47 5.17 28.98
N ASP A 37 -18.98 5.38 27.76
CA ASP A 37 -20.25 6.06 27.45
C ASP A 37 -21.04 5.19 26.48
N ASP A 38 -22.24 4.76 26.85
CA ASP A 38 -23.07 3.85 26.07
C ASP A 38 -24.13 4.54 25.21
N ARG A 39 -24.10 5.87 25.12
CA ARG A 39 -25.03 6.61 24.27
C ARG A 39 -24.76 6.35 22.80
N VAL A 40 -25.82 6.05 22.09
CA VAL A 40 -25.81 5.83 20.64
C VAL A 40 -26.89 6.67 19.95
N PHE A 41 -26.64 7.03 18.70
CA PHE A 41 -27.62 7.70 17.87
C PHE A 41 -27.74 6.99 16.52
N ILE A 42 -28.87 7.22 15.85
CA ILE A 42 -29.19 6.62 14.56
C ILE A 42 -29.08 7.69 13.49
N GLU A 43 -28.39 7.34 12.39
CA GLU A 43 -28.25 8.19 11.21
C GLU A 43 -28.82 7.46 10.00
N LYS A 44 -29.29 8.22 9.02
CA LYS A 44 -29.66 7.65 7.71
C LYS A 44 -28.40 7.14 7.01
N PHE A 45 -28.44 5.89 6.56
CA PHE A 45 -27.39 5.34 5.73
C PHE A 45 -27.48 5.89 4.31
N VAL A 46 -26.37 6.40 3.79
CA VAL A 46 -26.25 6.85 2.39
C VAL A 46 -25.61 5.72 1.60
N GLU A 47 -26.28 5.26 0.56
CA GLU A 47 -25.78 4.17 -0.28
C GLU A 47 -24.71 4.67 -1.25
N GLU A 48 -23.67 3.84 -1.47
CA GLU A 48 -22.53 4.13 -2.35
C GLU A 48 -21.94 5.54 -2.17
N PRO A 49 -21.65 5.95 -0.93
CA PRO A 49 -21.28 7.32 -0.65
C PRO A 49 -19.85 7.61 -1.07
N ARG A 50 -19.58 8.90 -1.35
CA ARG A 50 -18.23 9.45 -1.33
C ARG A 50 -17.92 9.99 0.04
N HIS A 51 -16.68 9.84 0.47
CA HIS A 51 -16.12 10.49 1.64
C HIS A 51 -15.30 11.68 1.16
N ILE A 52 -15.88 12.86 1.28
CA ILE A 52 -15.25 14.13 0.89
C ILE A 52 -15.06 14.98 2.13
N GLU A 53 -13.92 15.62 2.22
CA GLU A 53 -13.62 16.45 3.38
C GLU A 53 -13.09 17.82 2.98
N ILE A 54 -13.42 18.84 3.78
CA ILE A 54 -13.01 20.24 3.56
C ILE A 54 -11.94 20.61 4.57
N GLN A 55 -10.76 20.99 4.09
CA GLN A 55 -9.72 21.55 4.93
C GLN A 55 -10.06 22.97 5.33
N LEU A 56 -10.02 23.25 6.62
CA LEU A 56 -10.21 24.58 7.19
C LEU A 56 -8.92 25.11 7.80
N LEU A 57 -8.81 26.43 7.82
CA LEU A 57 -7.82 27.16 8.61
C LEU A 57 -8.46 28.41 9.19
N GLY A 58 -8.37 28.58 10.52
CA GLY A 58 -8.93 29.71 11.24
C GLY A 58 -7.89 30.37 12.13
N ASP A 59 -7.97 31.71 12.31
CA ASP A 59 -7.14 32.46 13.25
C ASP A 59 -7.91 32.96 14.49
N SER A 60 -7.21 33.51 15.46
CA SER A 60 -7.79 34.09 16.68
C SER A 60 -8.54 35.41 16.45
N HIS A 61 -8.47 35.98 15.24
CA HIS A 61 -9.09 37.24 14.85
C HIS A 61 -10.45 37.04 14.14
N GLY A 62 -10.91 35.79 14.00
CA GLY A 62 -12.19 35.46 13.38
C GLY A 62 -12.12 35.24 11.85
N ASN A 63 -10.92 35.29 11.26
CA ASN A 63 -10.75 34.90 9.85
C ASN A 63 -10.76 33.38 9.75
N VAL A 64 -11.57 32.86 8.84
CA VAL A 64 -11.66 31.43 8.53
C VAL A 64 -11.73 31.26 7.03
N VAL A 65 -10.87 30.40 6.47
CA VAL A 65 -10.86 30.02 5.04
C VAL A 65 -11.00 28.51 4.89
N TYR A 66 -11.58 28.07 3.77
CA TYR A 66 -11.51 26.67 3.35
C TYR A 66 -10.51 26.51 2.20
N LEU A 67 -9.75 25.41 2.24
CA LEU A 67 -8.61 25.17 1.35
C LEU A 67 -8.90 24.06 0.34
N ASN A 68 -10.08 24.12 -0.27
CA ASN A 68 -10.63 23.07 -1.14
C ASN A 68 -10.92 21.76 -0.39
N GLU A 69 -11.28 20.73 -1.16
CA GLU A 69 -11.60 19.41 -0.66
C GLU A 69 -10.50 18.39 -0.91
N ARG A 70 -10.62 17.28 -0.17
CA ARG A 70 -9.94 16.02 -0.44
C ARG A 70 -10.96 14.91 -0.67
N GLU A 71 -10.67 14.04 -1.62
CA GLU A 71 -11.40 12.81 -1.89
C GLU A 71 -10.75 11.66 -1.13
N CYS A 72 -11.47 11.08 -0.19
CA CYS A 72 -10.96 10.07 0.73
C CYS A 72 -11.78 8.76 0.71
N SER A 73 -12.47 8.48 -0.41
CA SER A 73 -13.35 7.31 -0.51
C SER A 73 -12.63 5.97 -0.65
N ILE A 74 -11.34 5.96 -1.04
CA ILE A 74 -10.60 4.69 -1.10
C ILE A 74 -10.18 4.29 0.30
N GLN A 75 -11.01 3.45 0.92
CA GLN A 75 -10.88 3.04 2.32
C GLN A 75 -10.94 1.52 2.46
N ARG A 76 -10.21 1.00 3.44
CA ARG A 76 -10.30 -0.39 3.89
C ARG A 76 -10.62 -0.43 5.37
N ARG A 77 -11.74 -1.06 5.75
CA ARG A 77 -12.20 -1.10 7.15
C ARG A 77 -12.21 0.29 7.79
N HIS A 78 -12.75 1.28 7.06
CA HIS A 78 -12.82 2.69 7.45
C HIS A 78 -11.45 3.41 7.61
N GLN A 79 -10.35 2.80 7.20
CA GLN A 79 -9.05 3.45 7.13
C GLN A 79 -8.79 3.92 5.70
N LYS A 80 -8.43 5.17 5.53
CA LYS A 80 -8.06 5.78 4.25
C LYS A 80 -6.79 5.10 3.71
N VAL A 81 -6.74 4.82 2.42
CA VAL A 81 -5.65 4.09 1.74
C VAL A 81 -5.02 4.95 0.64
N ILE A 82 -5.87 5.61 -0.16
CA ILE A 82 -5.48 6.60 -1.16
C ILE A 82 -6.34 7.83 -0.96
N GLU A 83 -5.70 8.99 -0.95
CA GLU A 83 -6.35 10.29 -0.90
C GLU A 83 -5.94 11.12 -2.12
N GLU A 84 -6.83 11.94 -2.63
CA GLU A 84 -6.54 12.85 -3.73
C GLU A 84 -7.19 14.22 -3.55
N ALA A 85 -6.57 15.23 -4.13
CA ALA A 85 -7.10 16.58 -4.23
C ALA A 85 -6.81 17.16 -5.63
N PRO A 86 -7.83 17.76 -6.26
CA PRO A 86 -9.24 17.83 -5.88
C PRO A 86 -9.98 16.48 -6.06
N SER A 87 -11.27 16.43 -5.71
CA SER A 87 -12.12 15.26 -5.99
C SER A 87 -12.48 15.19 -7.47
N PRO A 88 -12.41 13.99 -8.11
CA PRO A 88 -12.89 13.80 -9.48
C PRO A 88 -14.42 13.75 -9.59
N PHE A 89 -15.13 13.84 -8.48
CA PHE A 89 -16.56 13.60 -8.41
C PHE A 89 -17.40 14.86 -8.21
N ILE A 90 -17.03 15.72 -7.24
CA ILE A 90 -17.88 16.87 -6.90
C ILE A 90 -17.75 18.02 -7.90
N SER A 91 -18.88 18.69 -8.15
CA SER A 91 -18.92 19.89 -8.98
C SER A 91 -18.34 21.11 -8.25
N ASP A 92 -17.98 22.15 -8.99
CA ASP A 92 -17.51 23.42 -8.39
C ASP A 92 -18.61 24.05 -7.51
N ALA A 93 -19.88 23.88 -7.86
CA ALA A 93 -21.01 24.37 -7.05
C ALA A 93 -21.10 23.62 -5.72
N THR A 94 -20.98 22.29 -5.75
CA THR A 94 -20.97 21.43 -4.55
C THR A 94 -19.79 21.75 -3.66
N ARG A 95 -18.58 21.88 -4.24
CA ARG A 95 -17.36 22.28 -3.53
C ARG A 95 -17.53 23.58 -2.77
N LYS A 96 -18.09 24.59 -3.46
CA LYS A 96 -18.34 25.89 -2.87
C LYS A 96 -19.34 25.78 -1.71
N ALA A 97 -20.47 25.10 -1.90
CA ALA A 97 -21.48 24.94 -0.87
C ALA A 97 -20.95 24.20 0.37
N MET A 98 -20.17 23.14 0.18
CA MET A 98 -19.51 22.40 1.26
C MET A 98 -18.49 23.29 1.99
N GLY A 99 -17.66 24.04 1.26
CA GLY A 99 -16.69 24.97 1.83
C GLY A 99 -17.35 26.09 2.66
N GLU A 100 -18.40 26.71 2.14
CA GLU A 100 -19.17 27.74 2.85
C GLU A 100 -19.82 27.21 4.13
N GLN A 101 -20.40 25.98 4.08
CA GLN A 101 -20.95 25.32 5.26
C GLN A 101 -19.87 25.01 6.30
N ALA A 102 -18.72 24.50 5.87
CA ALA A 102 -17.60 24.20 6.76
C ALA A 102 -17.08 25.49 7.45
N VAL A 103 -16.95 26.60 6.72
CA VAL A 103 -16.58 27.90 7.29
C VAL A 103 -17.63 28.41 8.28
N ALA A 104 -18.93 28.26 7.98
CA ALA A 104 -20.00 28.66 8.87
C ALA A 104 -19.95 27.87 10.20
N LEU A 105 -19.74 26.55 10.12
CA LEU A 105 -19.55 25.69 11.30
C LEU A 105 -18.36 26.14 12.15
N ALA A 106 -17.20 26.36 11.52
CA ALA A 106 -15.99 26.79 12.22
C ALA A 106 -16.16 28.14 12.91
N LYS A 107 -16.80 29.11 12.25
CA LYS A 107 -17.12 30.41 12.82
C LYS A 107 -18.07 30.32 14.01
N ALA A 108 -19.10 29.48 13.93
CA ALA A 108 -20.09 29.28 14.99
C ALA A 108 -19.45 28.83 16.31
N VAL A 109 -18.39 28.01 16.23
CA VAL A 109 -17.64 27.49 17.38
C VAL A 109 -16.35 28.26 17.66
N LYS A 110 -16.09 29.36 16.93
CA LYS A 110 -14.86 30.16 17.02
C LYS A 110 -13.60 29.33 16.90
N TYR A 111 -13.59 28.42 15.91
CA TYR A 111 -12.51 27.48 15.67
C TYR A 111 -11.23 28.22 15.25
N GLN A 112 -10.10 27.76 15.77
CA GLN A 112 -8.76 28.26 15.45
C GLN A 112 -7.85 27.10 15.04
N SER A 113 -6.82 27.37 14.23
CA SER A 113 -5.87 26.42 13.69
C SER A 113 -6.42 25.64 12.49
N ALA A 114 -5.69 24.61 12.04
CA ALA A 114 -6.12 23.70 10.99
C ALA A 114 -7.16 22.70 11.53
N GLY A 115 -8.22 22.49 10.78
CA GLY A 115 -9.25 21.49 11.06
C GLY A 115 -9.86 20.99 9.77
N THR A 116 -10.58 19.89 9.84
CA THR A 116 -11.21 19.28 8.69
C THR A 116 -12.65 18.91 8.99
N VAL A 117 -13.55 19.32 8.11
CA VAL A 117 -14.96 18.90 8.16
C VAL A 117 -15.17 17.79 7.14
N GLU A 118 -15.57 16.62 7.63
CA GLU A 118 -15.85 15.44 6.83
C GLU A 118 -17.34 15.39 6.43
N PHE A 119 -17.59 14.99 5.18
CA PHE A 119 -18.92 14.85 4.61
C PHE A 119 -19.09 13.50 3.93
N VAL A 120 -20.33 13.03 3.97
CA VAL A 120 -20.83 11.95 3.13
C VAL A 120 -21.58 12.57 1.95
N VAL A 121 -21.18 12.23 0.72
CA VAL A 121 -21.75 12.80 -0.50
C VAL A 121 -22.41 11.71 -1.33
N GLY A 122 -23.69 11.89 -1.63
CA GLY A 122 -24.47 10.98 -2.48
C GLY A 122 -24.19 11.15 -3.97
N LYS A 123 -24.65 10.19 -4.77
CA LYS A 123 -24.53 10.22 -6.25
C LYS A 123 -25.16 11.48 -6.88
N ASP A 124 -26.18 12.02 -6.25
CA ASP A 124 -26.92 13.22 -6.66
C ASP A 124 -26.25 14.53 -6.24
N GLN A 125 -25.01 14.47 -5.74
CA GLN A 125 -24.28 15.62 -5.17
C GLN A 125 -24.88 16.17 -3.86
N SER A 126 -25.91 15.51 -3.27
CA SER A 126 -26.34 15.84 -1.91
C SER A 126 -25.21 15.50 -0.92
N PHE A 127 -24.99 16.36 0.06
CA PHE A 127 -23.94 16.15 1.03
C PHE A 127 -24.44 16.37 2.46
N TYR A 128 -23.89 15.60 3.37
CA TYR A 128 -24.27 15.59 4.77
C TYR A 128 -23.02 15.66 5.65
N PHE A 129 -23.07 16.52 6.67
CA PHE A 129 -22.03 16.61 7.68
C PHE A 129 -21.85 15.26 8.39
N LEU A 130 -20.62 14.80 8.51
CA LEU A 130 -20.27 13.57 9.23
C LEU A 130 -19.64 13.88 10.59
N GLU A 131 -18.50 14.55 10.58
CA GLU A 131 -17.79 14.97 11.78
C GLU A 131 -16.78 16.11 11.48
N MET A 132 -16.22 16.70 12.52
CA MET A 132 -15.10 17.64 12.42
C MET A 132 -13.89 17.09 13.16
N ASN A 133 -12.78 16.98 12.45
CA ASN A 133 -11.48 16.66 13.04
C ASN A 133 -10.75 17.95 13.41
N THR A 134 -10.60 18.18 14.72
CA THR A 134 -9.99 19.40 15.27
C THR A 134 -8.47 19.29 15.39
N ARG A 135 -7.84 18.83 14.35
CA ARG A 135 -6.39 18.59 14.23
C ARG A 135 -5.97 18.57 12.75
N LEU A 136 -4.68 18.66 12.53
CA LEU A 136 -4.11 18.34 11.22
C LEU A 136 -4.31 16.84 10.92
N GLN A 137 -4.71 16.50 9.70
CA GLN A 137 -4.89 15.12 9.26
C GLN A 137 -3.67 14.58 8.51
N VAL A 138 -3.57 13.26 8.40
CA VAL A 138 -2.47 12.58 7.70
C VAL A 138 -2.36 13.07 6.27
N GLU A 139 -3.49 13.22 5.59
CA GLU A 139 -3.66 13.56 4.18
C GLU A 139 -3.57 15.07 3.84
N HIS A 140 -3.16 15.90 4.80
CA HIS A 140 -2.96 17.35 4.54
C HIS A 140 -2.00 17.66 3.36
N PRO A 141 -0.99 16.81 3.04
CA PRO A 141 -0.07 17.13 1.97
C PRO A 141 -0.72 17.30 0.60
N VAL A 142 -1.81 16.59 0.29
CA VAL A 142 -2.48 16.77 -1.01
C VAL A 142 -3.13 18.16 -1.12
N THR A 143 -3.60 18.72 0.00
CA THR A 143 -4.07 20.11 0.06
C THR A 143 -2.92 21.11 -0.10
N GLU A 144 -1.80 20.87 0.59
CA GLU A 144 -0.60 21.70 0.44
C GLU A 144 -0.11 21.75 -1.01
N CYS A 145 -0.07 20.60 -1.68
CA CYS A 145 0.35 20.49 -3.08
C CYS A 145 -0.51 21.31 -4.02
N ILE A 146 -1.85 21.30 -3.89
CA ILE A 146 -2.74 22.01 -4.81
C ILE A 146 -2.90 23.49 -4.48
N THR A 147 -2.62 23.89 -3.23
CA THR A 147 -2.77 25.29 -2.78
C THR A 147 -1.46 26.07 -2.74
N GLY A 148 -0.32 25.37 -2.63
CA GLY A 148 0.99 25.98 -2.42
C GLY A 148 1.20 26.54 -1.03
N LEU A 149 0.43 26.06 -0.03
CA LEU A 149 0.50 26.50 1.36
C LEU A 149 1.19 25.44 2.22
N ASP A 150 1.96 25.88 3.22
CA ASP A 150 2.45 25.04 4.32
C ASP A 150 1.49 25.15 5.50
N LEU A 151 0.69 24.12 5.73
CA LEU A 151 -0.32 24.13 6.80
C LEU A 151 0.31 24.08 8.19
N VAL A 152 1.46 23.44 8.34
CA VAL A 152 2.17 23.36 9.62
C VAL A 152 2.75 24.71 10.00
N GLU A 153 3.36 25.43 9.06
CA GLU A 153 3.82 26.81 9.26
C GLU A 153 2.63 27.71 9.66
N LEU A 154 1.53 27.65 8.92
CA LEU A 154 0.34 28.46 9.19
C LEU A 154 -0.27 28.16 10.57
N MET A 155 -0.27 26.89 11.00
CA MET A 155 -0.69 26.52 12.36
C MET A 155 0.19 27.16 13.43
N ILE A 156 1.51 27.18 13.24
CA ILE A 156 2.47 27.81 14.16
C ILE A 156 2.24 29.33 14.23
N ARG A 157 2.05 29.98 13.08
CA ARG A 157 1.76 31.42 12.99
C ARG A 157 0.45 31.78 13.70
N VAL A 158 -0.61 30.98 13.48
CA VAL A 158 -1.90 31.17 14.18
C VAL A 158 -1.74 30.99 15.70
N ALA A 159 -0.99 29.97 16.12
CA ALA A 159 -0.70 29.74 17.54
C ALA A 159 0.12 30.89 18.16
N ALA A 160 0.96 31.57 17.40
CA ALA A 160 1.67 32.78 17.79
C ALA A 160 0.78 34.04 17.83
N GLY A 161 -0.51 33.94 17.46
CA GLY A 161 -1.46 35.03 17.45
C GLY A 161 -1.47 35.88 16.19
N GLU A 162 -0.79 35.44 15.14
CA GLU A 162 -0.78 36.12 13.84
C GLU A 162 -2.14 35.96 13.11
N LYS A 163 -2.47 36.96 12.30
CA LYS A 163 -3.59 36.88 11.37
C LYS A 163 -3.21 35.97 10.19
N LEU A 164 -4.21 35.28 9.63
CA LEU A 164 -4.00 34.54 8.39
C LEU A 164 -3.46 35.48 7.30
N PRO A 165 -2.36 35.09 6.60
CA PRO A 165 -1.77 35.89 5.54
C PRO A 165 -2.56 35.81 4.22
N ILE A 166 -3.64 35.02 4.19
CA ILE A 166 -4.48 34.74 3.02
C ILE A 166 -5.96 34.99 3.32
N THR A 167 -6.69 35.33 2.28
CA THR A 167 -8.16 35.38 2.27
C THR A 167 -8.71 34.26 1.40
N GLN A 168 -10.04 34.03 1.42
CA GLN A 168 -10.65 33.00 0.56
C GLN A 168 -10.38 33.21 -0.93
N LYS A 169 -10.15 34.45 -1.37
CA LYS A 169 -9.86 34.78 -2.79
C LYS A 169 -8.45 34.37 -3.22
N ASP A 170 -7.55 34.22 -2.27
CA ASP A 170 -6.15 33.88 -2.53
C ASP A 170 -5.93 32.38 -2.60
N VAL A 171 -6.94 31.58 -2.18
CA VAL A 171 -6.84 30.11 -2.21
C VAL A 171 -6.84 29.60 -3.63
N GLN A 172 -5.73 29.01 -4.05
CA GLN A 172 -5.54 28.43 -5.37
C GLN A 172 -5.95 26.95 -5.41
N ARG A 173 -6.12 26.43 -6.62
CA ARG A 173 -6.33 25.00 -6.92
C ARG A 173 -5.52 24.66 -8.17
N ASN A 174 -4.27 24.28 -7.99
CA ASN A 174 -3.32 24.04 -9.07
C ASN A 174 -3.04 22.55 -9.23
N GLY A 175 -3.27 22.02 -10.44
CA GLY A 175 -2.95 20.64 -10.77
C GLY A 175 -3.78 19.62 -9.98
N TRP A 176 -3.15 18.48 -9.66
CA TRP A 176 -3.77 17.33 -8.99
C TRP A 176 -2.76 16.62 -8.12
N ALA A 177 -3.10 16.36 -6.87
CA ALA A 177 -2.24 15.63 -5.94
C ALA A 177 -2.89 14.29 -5.54
N ILE A 178 -2.06 13.27 -5.38
CA ILE A 178 -2.46 11.95 -4.87
C ILE A 178 -1.50 11.58 -3.75
N GLU A 179 -2.02 11.07 -2.64
CA GLU A 179 -1.27 10.45 -1.56
C GLU A 179 -1.61 8.97 -1.48
N CYS A 180 -0.58 8.12 -1.31
CA CYS A 180 -0.71 6.71 -0.97
C CYS A 180 -0.10 6.48 0.40
N ARG A 181 -0.87 5.90 1.32
CA ARG A 181 -0.34 5.46 2.63
C ARG A 181 0.43 4.17 2.45
N ILE A 182 1.71 4.19 2.79
CA ILE A 182 2.60 3.02 2.72
C ILE A 182 2.60 2.36 4.10
N ASN A 183 2.00 1.17 4.15
CA ASN A 183 1.81 0.42 5.38
C ASN A 183 2.68 -0.84 5.39
N ALA A 184 3.23 -1.16 6.55
CA ALA A 184 3.92 -2.41 6.85
C ALA A 184 2.88 -3.54 7.03
N GLU A 185 2.25 -3.95 5.94
CA GLU A 185 1.18 -4.95 5.87
C GLU A 185 1.39 -5.87 4.67
N ASP A 186 0.99 -7.13 4.81
CA ASP A 186 1.04 -8.09 3.71
C ASP A 186 -0.35 -8.19 3.04
N PRO A 187 -0.56 -7.56 1.88
CA PRO A 187 -1.86 -7.56 1.23
C PRO A 187 -2.29 -8.95 0.76
N PHE A 188 -1.35 -9.85 0.46
CA PHE A 188 -1.63 -11.23 0.03
C PHE A 188 -1.98 -12.16 1.20
N ARG A 189 -1.79 -11.69 2.44
CA ARG A 189 -2.17 -12.39 3.68
C ARG A 189 -3.23 -11.60 4.44
N ASN A 190 -4.25 -11.11 3.73
CA ASN A 190 -5.34 -10.32 4.28
C ASN A 190 -4.89 -9.07 5.07
N PHE A 191 -3.79 -8.43 4.61
CA PHE A 191 -3.19 -7.23 5.23
C PHE A 191 -2.76 -7.46 6.68
N LEU A 192 -2.23 -8.64 6.96
CA LEU A 192 -1.61 -8.88 8.26
C LEU A 192 -0.44 -7.91 8.48
N PRO A 193 -0.29 -7.36 9.68
CA PRO A 193 0.85 -6.56 10.05
C PRO A 193 2.18 -7.27 9.78
N SER A 194 3.14 -6.53 9.26
CA SER A 194 4.49 -7.03 8.97
C SER A 194 5.50 -6.25 9.77
N THR A 195 5.94 -6.83 10.89
CA THR A 195 6.91 -6.25 11.80
C THR A 195 8.32 -6.74 11.51
N GLY A 196 9.31 -6.12 12.11
CA GLY A 196 10.71 -6.52 12.02
C GLY A 196 11.61 -5.45 11.43
N ARG A 197 12.85 -5.86 11.11
CA ARG A 197 13.88 -4.94 10.66
C ARG A 197 13.70 -4.55 9.20
N LEU A 198 13.76 -3.26 8.92
CA LEU A 198 13.91 -2.70 7.59
C LEU A 198 15.34 -2.94 7.09
N VAL A 199 15.55 -4.05 6.38
CA VAL A 199 16.84 -4.40 5.79
C VAL A 199 17.26 -3.38 4.74
N ARG A 200 16.28 -2.85 4.00
CA ARG A 200 16.43 -1.75 3.04
C ARG A 200 15.17 -0.91 3.02
N PHE A 201 15.35 0.40 3.17
CA PHE A 201 14.31 1.40 3.00
C PHE A 201 14.84 2.51 2.10
N GLN A 202 14.44 2.51 0.84
CA GLN A 202 14.87 3.47 -0.16
C GLN A 202 13.64 4.10 -0.81
N PRO A 203 13.14 5.25 -0.34
CA PRO A 203 12.05 5.97 -0.99
C PRO A 203 12.45 6.43 -2.39
N PRO A 204 11.48 6.78 -3.26
CA PRO A 204 11.76 7.43 -4.52
C PRO A 204 12.51 8.75 -4.28
N ARG A 205 13.19 9.24 -5.32
CA ARG A 205 13.84 10.57 -5.23
C ARG A 205 12.75 11.63 -5.09
N GLU A 206 12.84 12.40 -4.05
CA GLU A 206 11.99 13.58 -3.88
C GLU A 206 12.40 14.67 -4.88
N THR A 207 11.41 15.32 -5.43
CA THR A 207 11.56 16.45 -6.35
C THR A 207 10.71 17.65 -5.93
N MET A 208 9.94 17.48 -4.85
CA MET A 208 9.12 18.48 -4.23
C MET A 208 9.49 18.53 -2.74
N PHE A 209 9.85 19.69 -2.24
CA PHE A 209 10.21 19.89 -0.85
C PHE A 209 9.15 20.73 -0.15
N ALA A 210 8.77 20.34 1.07
CA ALA A 210 7.74 21.02 1.85
C ALA A 210 8.02 22.53 2.04
N ALA A 211 9.29 22.93 2.07
CA ALA A 211 9.71 24.33 2.24
C ALA A 211 9.83 25.12 0.92
N ASP A 212 9.71 24.49 -0.25
CA ASP A 212 9.81 25.15 -1.54
C ASP A 212 8.51 24.99 -2.34
N THR A 213 7.57 25.88 -2.07
CA THR A 213 6.28 25.93 -2.76
C THR A 213 6.39 26.40 -4.22
N SER A 214 7.58 26.82 -4.68
CA SER A 214 7.80 27.19 -6.09
C SER A 214 7.90 25.99 -7.03
N GLN A 215 8.18 24.78 -6.51
CA GLN A 215 8.25 23.53 -7.25
C GLN A 215 7.12 22.58 -6.86
N LEU A 216 5.90 22.93 -7.19
CA LEU A 216 4.70 22.17 -6.82
C LEU A 216 4.55 20.83 -7.56
N GLN A 217 5.28 20.59 -8.66
CA GLN A 217 5.16 19.32 -9.39
C GLN A 217 6.28 18.35 -9.01
N GLY A 218 5.89 17.12 -8.63
CA GLY A 218 6.90 16.12 -8.33
C GLY A 218 6.47 15.06 -7.34
N VAL A 219 7.44 14.58 -6.57
CA VAL A 219 7.32 13.52 -5.57
C VAL A 219 7.80 14.03 -4.22
N ARG A 220 7.01 13.78 -3.18
CA ARG A 220 7.32 14.02 -1.77
C ARG A 220 7.12 12.73 -0.98
N VAL A 221 7.95 12.51 0.03
CA VAL A 221 7.82 11.35 0.94
C VAL A 221 7.92 11.85 2.38
N ASP A 222 6.84 11.70 3.11
CA ASP A 222 6.85 11.95 4.55
C ASP A 222 7.01 10.60 5.27
N THR A 223 8.09 10.43 6.03
CA THR A 223 8.38 9.16 6.70
C THR A 223 9.03 9.37 8.06
N GLY A 224 8.72 8.48 9.00
CA GLY A 224 9.35 8.40 10.32
C GLY A 224 10.33 7.23 10.47
N VAL A 225 10.64 6.49 9.37
CA VAL A 225 11.52 5.32 9.40
C VAL A 225 12.69 5.48 8.44
N GLN A 226 13.74 4.70 8.64
CA GLN A 226 14.96 4.72 7.84
C GLN A 226 15.56 3.32 7.65
N ASP A 227 16.54 3.21 6.75
CA ASP A 227 17.33 1.99 6.56
C ASP A 227 17.87 1.46 7.92
N GLY A 228 17.67 0.17 8.16
CA GLY A 228 18.11 -0.50 9.38
C GLY A 228 17.20 -0.31 10.60
N GLY A 229 16.17 0.54 10.50
CA GLY A 229 15.16 0.72 11.54
C GLY A 229 14.32 -0.54 11.76
N GLU A 230 13.58 -0.57 12.86
CA GLU A 230 12.70 -1.68 13.20
C GLU A 230 11.23 -1.20 13.23
N ILE A 231 10.34 -2.01 12.65
CA ILE A 231 8.90 -1.80 12.71
C ILE A 231 8.36 -2.61 13.88
N PRO A 232 7.94 -1.94 14.99
CA PRO A 232 7.46 -2.62 16.18
C PRO A 232 5.99 -3.01 16.04
N MET A 233 5.55 -3.95 16.90
CA MET A 233 4.16 -4.39 16.94
C MET A 233 3.21 -3.44 17.67
N PHE A 234 3.71 -2.39 18.32
CA PHE A 234 2.94 -1.55 19.24
C PHE A 234 2.30 -0.32 18.61
N TYR A 235 2.75 0.07 17.42
CA TYR A 235 2.29 1.27 16.72
C TYR A 235 1.47 0.92 15.48
N ASP A 236 0.94 1.94 14.83
CA ASP A 236 0.25 1.81 13.53
C ASP A 236 1.19 1.27 12.46
N SER A 237 0.63 0.56 11.48
CA SER A 237 1.39 -0.03 10.37
C SER A 237 1.91 0.98 9.36
N MET A 238 1.43 2.24 9.38
CA MET A 238 1.84 3.27 8.42
C MET A 238 3.29 3.71 8.67
N ILE A 239 4.16 3.48 7.68
CA ILE A 239 5.59 3.78 7.74
C ILE A 239 6.01 4.97 6.89
N ALA A 240 5.21 5.30 5.89
CA ALA A 240 5.42 6.48 5.04
C ALA A 240 4.12 6.93 4.37
N LYS A 241 4.12 8.19 3.95
CA LYS A 241 3.17 8.74 2.98
C LYS A 241 3.95 9.04 1.71
N LEU A 242 3.46 8.55 0.59
CA LEU A 242 4.00 8.87 -0.72
C LEU A 242 3.02 9.82 -1.42
N ILE A 243 3.47 11.02 -1.68
CA ILE A 243 2.67 12.08 -2.28
C ILE A 243 3.24 12.45 -3.64
N VAL A 244 2.37 12.62 -4.63
CA VAL A 244 2.75 13.15 -5.94
C VAL A 244 1.84 14.29 -6.34
N HIS A 245 2.40 15.23 -7.10
CA HIS A 245 1.64 16.30 -7.73
C HIS A 245 1.89 16.32 -9.24
N GLY A 246 0.82 16.35 -10.01
CA GLY A 246 0.81 16.40 -11.46
C GLY A 246 0.02 17.59 -12.00
N LYS A 247 0.14 17.84 -13.29
CA LYS A 247 -0.62 18.88 -13.97
C LYS A 247 -2.13 18.60 -14.02
N ASP A 248 -2.47 17.32 -14.03
CA ASP A 248 -3.83 16.78 -14.03
C ASP A 248 -3.85 15.40 -13.35
N ARG A 249 -5.04 14.83 -13.18
CA ARG A 249 -5.24 13.52 -12.50
C ARG A 249 -4.50 12.38 -13.20
N LYS A 250 -4.51 12.35 -14.53
CA LYS A 250 -3.83 11.32 -15.33
C LYS A 250 -2.33 11.35 -15.11
N ASP A 251 -1.74 12.55 -15.12
CA ASP A 251 -0.32 12.76 -14.87
C ASP A 251 0.05 12.39 -13.42
N ALA A 252 -0.79 12.75 -12.43
CA ALA A 252 -0.59 12.37 -11.04
C ALA A 252 -0.63 10.83 -10.85
N ILE A 253 -1.59 10.12 -11.47
CA ILE A 253 -1.65 8.65 -11.44
C ILE A 253 -0.38 8.04 -12.05
N ALA A 254 0.07 8.53 -13.20
CA ALA A 254 1.28 8.03 -13.86
C ALA A 254 2.53 8.23 -12.98
N LYS A 255 2.70 9.43 -12.40
CA LYS A 255 3.79 9.74 -11.46
C LYS A 255 3.74 8.86 -10.20
N MET A 256 2.55 8.63 -9.64
CA MET A 256 2.41 7.77 -8.47
C MET A 256 2.81 6.33 -8.76
N ARG A 257 2.40 5.77 -9.89
CA ARG A 257 2.80 4.42 -10.31
C ARG A 257 4.32 4.30 -10.48
N GLU A 258 4.96 5.30 -11.09
CA GLU A 258 6.43 5.35 -11.21
C GLU A 258 7.12 5.47 -9.84
N ALA A 259 6.60 6.32 -8.97
CA ALA A 259 7.13 6.51 -7.61
C ALA A 259 7.02 5.23 -6.76
N LEU A 260 5.89 4.49 -6.86
CA LEU A 260 5.72 3.19 -6.20
C LEU A 260 6.71 2.14 -6.72
N ASN A 261 6.96 2.10 -8.04
CA ASN A 261 7.98 1.21 -8.63
C ASN A 261 9.38 1.51 -8.09
N ALA A 262 9.65 2.77 -7.78
CA ALA A 262 10.93 3.22 -7.26
C ALA A 262 11.07 3.08 -5.74
N PHE A 263 10.01 2.77 -5.01
CA PHE A 263 10.02 2.66 -3.55
C PHE A 263 10.47 1.27 -3.10
N VAL A 264 11.72 1.12 -2.69
CA VAL A 264 12.29 -0.16 -2.26
C VAL A 264 12.13 -0.33 -0.75
N ILE A 265 11.41 -1.38 -0.36
CA ILE A 265 11.27 -1.83 1.03
C ILE A 265 11.66 -3.31 1.08
N ARG A 266 12.58 -3.68 1.99
CA ARG A 266 13.02 -5.06 2.22
C ARG A 266 13.11 -5.35 3.71
N GLY A 267 12.91 -6.62 4.05
CA GLY A 267 12.89 -7.11 5.42
C GLY A 267 11.47 -7.30 5.95
N ILE A 268 10.53 -6.49 5.47
CA ILE A 268 9.10 -6.57 5.78
C ILE A 268 8.28 -6.57 4.50
N SER A 269 7.01 -7.00 4.59
CA SER A 269 6.01 -6.80 3.54
C SER A 269 5.42 -5.40 3.60
N SER A 270 4.95 -4.89 2.47
CA SER A 270 4.25 -3.60 2.38
C SER A 270 3.04 -3.69 1.45
N ASN A 271 2.11 -2.75 1.60
CA ASN A 271 0.91 -2.67 0.79
C ASN A 271 1.14 -2.08 -0.63
N ILE A 272 2.39 -1.81 -1.04
CA ILE A 272 2.71 -1.25 -2.37
C ILE A 272 2.08 -2.04 -3.54
N PRO A 273 2.08 -3.38 -3.57
CA PRO A 273 1.39 -4.11 -4.65
C PRO A 273 -0.11 -3.80 -4.72
N PHE A 274 -0.76 -3.66 -3.59
CA PHE A 274 -2.18 -3.29 -3.52
C PHE A 274 -2.42 -1.86 -4.00
N GLN A 275 -1.59 -0.90 -3.58
CA GLN A 275 -1.63 0.47 -4.09
C GLN A 275 -1.50 0.52 -5.61
N ALA A 276 -0.55 -0.25 -6.18
CA ALA A 276 -0.36 -0.33 -7.62
C ALA A 276 -1.59 -0.89 -8.35
N ALA A 277 -2.24 -1.92 -7.79
CA ALA A 277 -3.47 -2.49 -8.33
C ALA A 277 -4.64 -1.49 -8.31
N LEU A 278 -4.82 -0.76 -7.21
CA LEU A 278 -5.85 0.27 -7.08
C LEU A 278 -5.68 1.37 -8.13
N LEU A 279 -4.47 1.89 -8.29
CA LEU A 279 -4.14 2.95 -9.26
C LEU A 279 -4.28 2.51 -10.73
N ALA A 280 -4.15 1.21 -11.00
CA ALA A 280 -4.34 0.64 -12.33
C ALA A 280 -5.80 0.25 -12.60
N HIS A 281 -6.65 0.19 -11.57
CA HIS A 281 -8.02 -0.28 -11.70
C HIS A 281 -8.86 0.66 -12.57
N PRO A 282 -9.59 0.16 -13.62
CA PRO A 282 -10.31 1.01 -14.57
C PRO A 282 -11.30 1.98 -13.92
N LYS A 283 -12.03 1.53 -12.88
CA LYS A 283 -12.96 2.40 -12.15
C LYS A 283 -12.24 3.52 -11.39
N PHE A 284 -11.04 3.25 -10.82
CA PHE A 284 -10.24 4.28 -10.16
C PHE A 284 -9.74 5.30 -11.18
N VAL A 285 -9.16 4.83 -12.30
CA VAL A 285 -8.68 5.71 -13.37
C VAL A 285 -9.79 6.60 -13.92
N ALA A 286 -11.01 6.06 -14.07
CA ALA A 286 -12.18 6.81 -14.51
C ALA A 286 -12.77 7.76 -13.44
N GLY A 287 -12.30 7.72 -12.19
CA GLY A 287 -12.90 8.49 -11.10
C GLY A 287 -14.24 7.94 -10.61
N ASN A 288 -14.61 6.73 -10.99
CA ASN A 288 -15.88 6.09 -10.65
C ASN A 288 -15.71 5.06 -9.52
N PHE A 289 -15.72 5.53 -8.30
CA PHE A 289 -15.57 4.72 -7.09
C PHE A 289 -16.36 5.33 -5.92
N ASN A 290 -16.51 4.58 -4.84
CA ASN A 290 -17.19 4.99 -3.60
C ASN A 290 -16.46 4.38 -2.40
N THR A 291 -16.96 4.56 -1.16
CA THR A 291 -16.34 3.99 0.05
C THR A 291 -16.36 2.46 0.08
N GLY A 292 -17.22 1.81 -0.70
CA GLY A 292 -17.31 0.35 -0.87
C GLY A 292 -16.33 -0.23 -1.90
N PHE A 293 -15.58 0.62 -2.61
CA PHE A 293 -14.76 0.22 -3.77
C PHE A 293 -13.89 -1.01 -3.51
N ILE A 294 -13.16 -1.05 -2.38
CA ILE A 294 -12.27 -2.18 -2.05
C ILE A 294 -13.08 -3.44 -1.77
N ALA A 295 -14.16 -3.34 -0.98
CA ALA A 295 -15.00 -4.49 -0.65
C ALA A 295 -15.70 -5.08 -1.88
N GLU A 296 -16.12 -4.24 -2.82
CA GLU A 296 -16.79 -4.64 -4.04
C GLU A 296 -15.86 -5.35 -5.04
N ASN A 297 -14.63 -4.85 -5.19
CA ASN A 297 -13.71 -5.35 -6.22
C ASN A 297 -12.73 -6.40 -5.70
N TYR A 298 -12.53 -6.51 -4.37
CA TYR A 298 -11.63 -7.47 -3.71
C TYR A 298 -12.33 -8.23 -2.58
N SER A 299 -13.58 -8.64 -2.80
CA SER A 299 -14.45 -9.29 -1.80
C SER A 299 -13.90 -10.63 -1.27
N LYS A 300 -13.08 -11.33 -2.05
CA LYS A 300 -12.42 -12.59 -1.69
C LYS A 300 -11.01 -12.42 -1.10
N GLY A 301 -10.61 -11.18 -0.81
CA GLY A 301 -9.24 -10.82 -0.47
C GLY A 301 -8.45 -10.38 -1.71
N PHE A 302 -7.20 -9.99 -1.49
CA PHE A 302 -6.29 -9.55 -2.55
C PHE A 302 -5.29 -10.66 -2.87
N HIS A 303 -5.17 -11.00 -4.14
CA HIS A 303 -4.34 -12.10 -4.64
C HIS A 303 -3.36 -11.60 -5.70
N ALA A 304 -2.36 -12.41 -6.05
CA ALA A 304 -1.37 -12.07 -7.06
C ALA A 304 -1.99 -11.85 -8.46
N GLU A 305 -3.08 -12.54 -8.73
CA GLU A 305 -3.87 -12.44 -9.96
C GLU A 305 -4.61 -11.10 -10.10
N ASP A 306 -4.82 -10.39 -8.99
CA ASP A 306 -5.45 -9.05 -8.97
C ASP A 306 -4.47 -7.94 -9.39
N VAL A 307 -3.21 -8.28 -9.62
CA VAL A 307 -2.17 -7.36 -10.10
C VAL A 307 -1.65 -7.85 -11.46
N PRO A 308 -2.48 -7.89 -12.50
CA PRO A 308 -2.03 -8.31 -13.81
C PRO A 308 -1.06 -7.26 -14.38
N HIS A 309 0.11 -7.71 -14.80
CA HIS A 309 1.05 -6.84 -15.49
C HIS A 309 0.55 -6.55 -16.91
N GLU A 310 0.60 -5.28 -17.33
CA GLU A 310 0.13 -4.88 -18.68
C GLU A 310 0.97 -5.54 -19.78
N ASP A 311 2.25 -5.82 -19.49
CA ASP A 311 3.19 -6.46 -20.40
C ASP A 311 4.04 -7.52 -19.68
N PRO A 312 3.49 -8.73 -19.39
CA PRO A 312 4.23 -9.77 -18.68
C PRO A 312 5.57 -10.18 -19.33
N PRO A 313 5.71 -10.27 -20.69
CA PRO A 313 6.99 -10.55 -21.32
C PRO A 313 8.10 -9.55 -20.99
N PHE A 314 7.77 -8.29 -20.67
CA PHE A 314 8.76 -7.31 -20.24
C PHE A 314 9.50 -7.72 -18.97
N LEU A 315 8.82 -8.39 -18.03
CA LEU A 315 9.46 -8.87 -16.79
C LEU A 315 10.52 -9.93 -17.08
N PHE A 316 10.24 -10.83 -18.03
CA PHE A 316 11.21 -11.84 -18.47
C PHE A 316 12.39 -11.19 -19.23
N ALA A 317 12.08 -10.22 -20.09
CA ALA A 317 13.10 -9.45 -20.79
C ALA A 317 14.03 -8.74 -19.80
N LEU A 318 13.47 -8.11 -18.78
CA LEU A 318 14.25 -7.38 -17.78
C LEU A 318 15.11 -8.31 -16.92
N ALA A 319 14.60 -9.51 -16.56
CA ALA A 319 15.38 -10.52 -15.85
C ALA A 319 16.59 -11.01 -16.69
N ALA A 320 16.38 -11.28 -17.97
CA ALA A 320 17.45 -11.68 -18.90
C ALA A 320 18.47 -10.54 -19.12
N TYR A 321 18.01 -9.32 -19.29
CA TYR A 321 18.86 -8.12 -19.40
C TYR A 321 19.76 -7.95 -18.16
N VAL A 322 19.18 -8.01 -16.97
CA VAL A 322 19.91 -7.92 -15.69
C VAL A 322 20.95 -9.03 -15.59
N ASN A 323 20.58 -10.26 -15.91
CA ASN A 323 21.51 -11.39 -15.92
C ASN A 323 22.65 -11.22 -16.93
N ARG A 324 22.34 -10.80 -18.16
CA ARG A 324 23.34 -10.51 -19.20
C ARG A 324 24.33 -9.45 -18.78
N ARG A 325 23.83 -8.41 -18.08
CA ARG A 325 24.67 -7.34 -17.54
C ARG A 325 25.63 -7.85 -16.44
N MET A 326 25.14 -8.74 -15.57
CA MET A 326 25.95 -9.37 -14.53
C MET A 326 27.03 -10.28 -15.12
N LEU A 327 26.65 -11.13 -16.07
CA LEU A 327 27.60 -12.01 -16.76
C LEU A 327 28.63 -11.23 -17.57
N GLY A 328 28.21 -10.14 -18.25
CA GLY A 328 29.12 -9.26 -18.97
C GLY A 328 30.17 -8.62 -18.07
N ARG A 329 29.77 -8.21 -16.85
CA ARG A 329 30.74 -7.72 -15.85
C ARG A 329 31.72 -8.82 -15.42
N ALA A 330 31.23 -10.04 -15.18
CA ALA A 330 32.06 -11.18 -14.81
C ALA A 330 33.07 -11.53 -15.94
N ALA A 331 32.62 -11.49 -17.19
CA ALA A 331 33.48 -11.71 -18.35
C ALA A 331 34.53 -10.62 -18.57
N GLY A 332 34.30 -9.39 -18.06
CA GLY A 332 35.23 -8.26 -18.13
C GLY A 332 36.24 -8.19 -16.99
N ILE A 333 36.30 -9.16 -16.07
CA ILE A 333 37.28 -9.17 -14.97
C ILE A 333 38.68 -9.41 -15.56
N SER A 334 39.64 -8.59 -15.15
CA SER A 334 41.07 -8.73 -15.54
C SER A 334 41.69 -9.98 -14.95
N GLY A 335 42.80 -10.42 -15.56
CA GLY A 335 43.57 -11.58 -15.07
C GLY A 335 43.07 -12.94 -15.55
N GLN A 336 42.17 -12.99 -16.53
CA GLN A 336 41.76 -14.25 -17.18
C GLN A 336 42.94 -14.82 -18.00
N LEU A 337 43.03 -16.14 -18.02
CA LEU A 337 44.08 -16.83 -18.78
C LEU A 337 43.87 -16.59 -20.29
N PRO A 338 44.94 -16.32 -21.06
CA PRO A 338 44.85 -16.19 -22.49
C PRO A 338 44.19 -17.41 -23.14
N GLY A 339 43.21 -17.18 -24.00
CA GLY A 339 42.43 -18.25 -24.65
C GLY A 339 41.31 -18.89 -23.79
N HIS A 340 41.19 -18.52 -22.50
CA HIS A 340 40.20 -19.04 -21.58
C HIS A 340 39.28 -17.94 -21.02
N GLY A 341 39.15 -16.81 -21.73
CA GLY A 341 38.23 -15.75 -21.35
C GLY A 341 36.79 -16.22 -21.34
N VAL A 342 36.02 -15.72 -20.36
CA VAL A 342 34.59 -16.02 -20.27
C VAL A 342 33.84 -15.30 -21.38
N THR A 343 33.15 -16.08 -22.24
CA THR A 343 32.23 -15.53 -23.26
C THR A 343 30.80 -15.67 -22.77
N VAL A 344 29.98 -14.65 -23.00
CA VAL A 344 28.57 -14.65 -22.64
C VAL A 344 27.75 -14.80 -23.91
N GLY A 345 26.99 -15.89 -23.98
CA GLY A 345 26.06 -16.14 -25.09
C GLY A 345 24.89 -15.13 -25.11
N GLU A 346 24.15 -15.17 -26.19
CA GLU A 346 22.96 -14.34 -26.39
C GLU A 346 21.67 -15.06 -25.99
N GLU A 347 21.65 -16.38 -26.03
CA GLU A 347 20.46 -17.21 -25.79
C GLU A 347 20.35 -17.60 -24.32
N PHE A 348 19.17 -17.38 -23.78
CA PHE A 348 18.80 -17.70 -22.40
C PHE A 348 17.41 -18.34 -22.36
N ALA A 349 17.13 -19.06 -21.27
CA ALA A 349 15.80 -19.45 -20.87
C ALA A 349 15.50 -18.78 -19.51
N VAL A 350 14.46 -17.98 -19.45
CA VAL A 350 13.96 -17.42 -18.19
C VAL A 350 12.90 -18.34 -17.63
N VAL A 351 13.22 -19.00 -16.52
CA VAL A 351 12.33 -19.92 -15.83
C VAL A 351 11.65 -19.16 -14.70
N GLY A 352 10.39 -18.79 -14.89
CA GLY A 352 9.55 -18.21 -13.86
C GLY A 352 9.22 -19.26 -12.80
N LEU A 353 9.50 -18.93 -11.52
CA LEU A 353 9.30 -19.82 -10.38
C LEU A 353 7.85 -19.68 -9.89
N GLY A 354 7.05 -20.71 -10.12
CA GLY A 354 5.65 -20.77 -9.70
C GLY A 354 5.45 -21.51 -8.39
N ALA A 355 4.28 -21.29 -7.77
CA ALA A 355 3.86 -22.04 -6.60
C ALA A 355 3.78 -23.56 -6.89
N ALA A 356 4.12 -24.37 -5.90
CA ALA A 356 4.10 -25.83 -5.98
C ALA A 356 4.93 -26.41 -7.16
N GLY A 357 6.03 -25.72 -7.55
CA GLY A 357 6.91 -26.16 -8.62
C GLY A 357 6.33 -26.01 -10.04
N ARG A 358 5.23 -25.29 -10.20
CA ARG A 358 4.63 -24.98 -11.51
C ARG A 358 5.42 -23.88 -12.21
N ASN A 359 6.62 -24.21 -12.65
CA ASN A 359 7.52 -23.29 -13.33
C ASN A 359 7.12 -23.12 -14.80
N THR A 360 7.33 -21.91 -15.32
CA THR A 360 7.18 -21.61 -16.75
C THR A 360 8.54 -21.28 -17.34
N SER A 361 8.85 -21.77 -18.54
CA SER A 361 10.12 -21.49 -19.21
C SER A 361 9.89 -20.71 -20.49
N HIS A 362 10.59 -19.60 -20.63
CA HIS A 362 10.47 -18.68 -21.76
C HIS A 362 11.84 -18.51 -22.42
N PRO A 363 12.00 -18.87 -23.71
CA PRO A 363 13.22 -18.58 -24.45
C PRO A 363 13.35 -17.05 -24.62
N VAL A 364 14.55 -16.54 -24.38
CA VAL A 364 14.88 -15.14 -24.43
C VAL A 364 16.23 -14.94 -25.10
N THR A 365 16.32 -14.05 -26.06
CA THR A 365 17.58 -13.68 -26.72
C THR A 365 17.96 -12.25 -26.38
N VAL A 366 19.22 -12.02 -25.99
CA VAL A 366 19.77 -10.68 -25.68
C VAL A 366 20.83 -10.34 -26.72
N ARG A 367 20.46 -9.48 -27.69
CA ARG A 367 21.33 -9.08 -28.80
C ARG A 367 21.91 -7.70 -28.58
N ASN A 368 22.97 -7.41 -29.33
CA ASN A 368 23.56 -6.06 -29.43
C ASN A 368 23.88 -5.43 -28.06
N TYR A 369 24.18 -6.27 -27.06
CA TYR A 369 24.47 -5.77 -25.71
C TYR A 369 25.79 -5.02 -25.67
N GLN A 370 25.74 -3.74 -25.24
CA GLN A 370 26.87 -2.85 -25.08
C GLN A 370 27.09 -2.53 -23.61
N ALA A 371 28.17 -3.01 -23.04
CA ALA A 371 28.46 -2.87 -21.59
C ALA A 371 28.66 -1.41 -21.16
N GLN A 372 29.24 -0.56 -22.04
CA GLN A 372 29.55 0.85 -21.77
C GLN A 372 28.28 1.70 -21.62
N THR A 373 27.35 1.54 -22.56
CA THR A 373 26.09 2.30 -22.60
C THR A 373 24.98 1.63 -21.80
N GLY A 374 25.13 0.34 -21.51
CA GLY A 374 24.07 -0.47 -20.91
C GLY A 374 22.86 -0.61 -21.84
N SER A 375 23.08 -0.57 -23.17
CA SER A 375 22.03 -0.80 -24.16
C SER A 375 22.04 -2.25 -24.63
N GLY A 376 20.87 -2.74 -25.03
CA GLY A 376 20.71 -4.08 -25.61
C GLY A 376 19.28 -4.29 -26.07
N THR A 377 19.12 -5.20 -27.06
CA THR A 377 17.83 -5.64 -27.57
C THR A 377 17.49 -6.97 -26.97
N VAL A 378 16.34 -7.08 -26.32
CA VAL A 378 15.88 -8.33 -25.68
C VAL A 378 14.62 -8.82 -26.37
N GLU A 379 14.67 -10.03 -26.89
CA GLU A 379 13.56 -10.68 -27.62
C GLU A 379 12.92 -11.75 -26.72
N VAL A 380 11.59 -11.69 -26.54
CA VAL A 380 10.79 -12.65 -25.79
C VAL A 380 9.56 -13.03 -26.61
N GLY A 381 9.56 -14.22 -27.18
CA GLY A 381 8.54 -14.62 -28.16
C GLY A 381 8.50 -13.68 -29.36
N ALA A 382 7.33 -13.08 -29.63
CA ALA A 382 7.16 -12.14 -30.74
C ALA A 382 7.47 -10.68 -30.34
N LYS A 383 7.83 -10.40 -29.09
CA LYS A 383 8.10 -9.04 -28.60
C LYS A 383 9.59 -8.75 -28.55
N SER A 384 9.95 -7.50 -28.87
CA SER A 384 11.31 -6.98 -28.82
C SER A 384 11.35 -5.73 -27.94
N TYR A 385 12.37 -5.64 -27.08
CA TYR A 385 12.55 -4.56 -26.12
C TYR A 385 13.95 -3.97 -26.29
N GLU A 386 14.03 -2.70 -26.70
CA GLU A 386 15.28 -1.93 -26.66
C GLU A 386 15.45 -1.37 -25.25
N ILE A 387 16.30 -2.00 -24.44
CA ILE A 387 16.53 -1.59 -23.05
C ILE A 387 17.86 -0.84 -22.96
N CYS A 388 17.82 0.34 -22.34
CA CYS A 388 19.01 1.10 -22.00
C CYS A 388 18.97 1.49 -20.53
N SER A 389 19.98 1.08 -19.75
CA SER A 389 20.06 1.36 -18.31
C SER A 389 21.50 1.41 -17.83
N ASN A 390 21.80 2.33 -16.94
CA ASN A 390 23.07 2.40 -16.21
C ASN A 390 23.06 1.59 -14.90
N TRP A 391 22.11 0.69 -14.71
CA TRP A 391 22.03 -0.15 -13.51
C TRP A 391 23.33 -0.89 -13.26
N HIS A 392 23.76 -0.95 -12.03
CA HIS A 392 24.97 -1.65 -11.59
C HIS A 392 24.64 -2.75 -10.57
N LEU A 393 25.53 -3.72 -10.49
CA LEU A 393 25.38 -4.87 -9.60
C LEU A 393 25.21 -4.42 -8.14
N GLY A 394 24.20 -4.96 -7.47
CA GLY A 394 23.84 -4.60 -6.09
C GLY A 394 22.81 -3.47 -6.00
N GLY A 395 22.51 -2.77 -7.09
CA GLY A 395 21.44 -1.79 -7.11
C GLY A 395 20.07 -2.45 -6.98
N ALA A 396 19.29 -2.06 -5.97
CA ALA A 396 17.93 -2.58 -5.75
C ALA A 396 16.91 -1.99 -6.74
N ARG A 397 17.24 -0.85 -7.37
CA ARG A 397 16.40 -0.18 -8.40
C ARG A 397 17.12 -0.21 -9.73
N ILE A 398 16.41 -0.60 -10.78
CA ILE A 398 16.82 -0.40 -12.17
C ILE A 398 15.95 0.68 -12.78
N ARG A 399 16.59 1.66 -13.38
CA ARG A 399 15.95 2.76 -14.14
C ARG A 399 16.60 2.85 -15.50
N GLY A 400 15.84 3.31 -16.48
CA GLY A 400 16.32 3.46 -17.83
C GLY A 400 15.19 3.75 -18.80
N THR A 401 15.41 3.35 -20.05
CA THR A 401 14.38 3.41 -21.09
C THR A 401 14.14 2.03 -21.67
N VAL A 402 12.89 1.75 -22.01
CA VAL A 402 12.45 0.62 -22.82
C VAL A 402 11.72 1.16 -24.04
N ASN A 403 12.19 0.84 -25.25
CA ASN A 403 11.64 1.38 -26.50
C ASN A 403 11.50 2.92 -26.46
N GLY A 404 12.50 3.60 -25.89
CA GLY A 404 12.53 5.05 -25.73
C GLY A 404 11.68 5.61 -24.59
N GLN A 405 10.85 4.81 -23.93
CA GLN A 405 10.01 5.25 -22.80
C GLN A 405 10.72 4.99 -21.46
N PRO A 406 10.67 5.93 -20.51
CA PRO A 406 11.28 5.74 -19.20
C PRO A 406 10.58 4.62 -18.42
N PHE A 407 11.36 3.87 -17.63
CA PHE A 407 10.83 2.90 -16.67
C PHE A 407 11.63 2.89 -15.38
N ALA A 408 10.99 2.44 -14.32
CA ALA A 408 11.61 2.09 -13.04
C ALA A 408 11.09 0.73 -12.58
N ALA A 409 11.99 -0.15 -12.17
CA ALA A 409 11.63 -1.45 -11.59
C ALA A 409 12.58 -1.80 -10.45
N GLN A 410 12.26 -2.83 -9.70
CA GLN A 410 13.11 -3.32 -8.62
C GLN A 410 13.75 -4.64 -9.00
N VAL A 411 15.00 -4.81 -8.57
CA VAL A 411 15.81 -6.01 -8.77
C VAL A 411 16.28 -6.52 -7.42
N GLU A 412 16.12 -7.81 -7.18
CA GLU A 412 16.66 -8.50 -6.00
C GLU A 412 17.28 -9.82 -6.44
N ARG A 413 18.39 -10.20 -5.80
CA ARG A 413 19.09 -11.46 -6.06
C ARG A 413 19.09 -12.35 -4.82
N GLY A 414 19.16 -13.66 -5.04
CA GLY A 414 19.19 -14.61 -3.94
C GLY A 414 17.83 -14.72 -3.24
N VAL A 415 16.77 -14.79 -3.99
CA VAL A 415 15.40 -14.79 -3.47
C VAL A 415 15.06 -16.13 -2.82
N GLY A 416 14.51 -16.06 -1.64
CA GLY A 416 14.24 -17.24 -0.83
C GLY A 416 15.54 -17.98 -0.48
N ARG A 417 15.53 -19.30 -0.70
CA ARG A 417 16.71 -20.17 -0.48
C ARG A 417 17.54 -20.39 -1.75
N ASN A 418 17.20 -19.74 -2.86
CA ASN A 418 17.90 -19.92 -4.12
C ASN A 418 18.79 -18.71 -4.46
N PRO A 419 20.12 -18.81 -4.30
CA PRO A 419 21.04 -17.71 -4.55
C PRO A 419 21.12 -17.27 -6.02
N LEU A 420 20.65 -18.11 -6.96
CA LEU A 420 20.64 -17.81 -8.40
C LEU A 420 19.35 -17.13 -8.85
N ALA A 421 18.32 -17.13 -8.00
CA ALA A 421 17.04 -16.51 -8.35
C ALA A 421 17.15 -15.00 -8.42
N ILE A 422 16.51 -14.43 -9.42
CA ILE A 422 16.36 -12.98 -9.62
C ILE A 422 14.87 -12.66 -9.45
N ARG A 423 14.57 -11.67 -8.61
CA ARG A 423 13.23 -11.09 -8.50
C ARG A 423 13.20 -9.77 -9.26
N ILE A 424 12.22 -9.63 -10.12
CA ILE A 424 11.84 -8.38 -10.76
C ILE A 424 10.48 -7.97 -10.20
N ALA A 425 10.36 -6.71 -9.75
CA ALA A 425 9.08 -6.13 -9.37
C ALA A 425 8.81 -4.86 -10.17
N HIS A 426 7.64 -4.79 -10.80
CA HIS A 426 7.20 -3.67 -11.63
C HIS A 426 5.67 -3.60 -11.64
N ASN A 427 5.12 -2.40 -11.49
CA ASN A 427 3.67 -2.14 -11.47
C ASN A 427 2.88 -3.05 -10.49
N GLY A 428 3.47 -3.32 -9.31
CA GLY A 428 2.88 -4.20 -8.30
C GLY A 428 3.07 -5.70 -8.56
N THR A 429 3.35 -6.10 -9.79
CA THR A 429 3.61 -7.50 -10.15
C THR A 429 5.05 -7.89 -9.78
N ARG A 430 5.23 -9.13 -9.34
CA ARG A 430 6.51 -9.72 -8.96
C ARG A 430 6.78 -10.99 -9.74
N LEU A 431 7.92 -11.05 -10.40
CA LEU A 431 8.47 -12.25 -11.05
C LEU A 431 9.69 -12.74 -10.28
N ASP A 432 9.66 -13.95 -9.76
CA ASP A 432 10.84 -14.68 -9.27
C ASP A 432 11.28 -15.64 -10.37
N ALA A 433 12.51 -15.53 -10.85
CA ALA A 433 12.97 -16.31 -12.01
C ALA A 433 14.42 -16.78 -11.87
N LEU A 434 14.72 -17.88 -12.57
CA LEU A 434 16.09 -18.28 -12.90
C LEU A 434 16.35 -17.88 -14.35
N VAL A 435 17.50 -17.31 -14.62
CA VAL A 435 17.97 -17.06 -15.99
C VAL A 435 19.10 -18.03 -16.29
N LEU A 436 18.81 -19.00 -17.12
CA LEU A 436 19.66 -20.16 -17.40
C LEU A 436 20.09 -20.18 -18.88
N THR A 437 21.14 -20.91 -19.20
CA THR A 437 21.37 -21.31 -20.59
C THR A 437 20.28 -22.29 -21.04
N PRO A 438 19.97 -22.41 -22.35
CA PRO A 438 18.95 -23.36 -22.82
C PRO A 438 19.18 -24.77 -22.29
N ARG A 439 20.42 -25.26 -22.32
CA ARG A 439 20.75 -26.60 -21.81
C ARG A 439 20.54 -26.75 -20.31
N ALA A 440 20.88 -25.73 -19.52
CA ALA A 440 20.64 -25.75 -18.10
C ALA A 440 19.15 -25.73 -17.75
N ALA A 441 18.33 -25.04 -18.53
CA ALA A 441 16.88 -25.04 -18.37
C ALA A 441 16.24 -26.40 -18.68
N GLU A 442 16.71 -27.11 -19.73
CA GLU A 442 16.30 -28.49 -20.01
C GLU A 442 16.60 -29.41 -18.82
N LEU A 443 17.80 -29.33 -18.26
CA LEU A 443 18.20 -30.14 -17.10
C LEU A 443 17.41 -29.74 -15.82
N HIS A 444 17.15 -28.44 -15.63
CA HIS A 444 16.33 -27.97 -14.53
C HIS A 444 14.90 -28.49 -14.57
N ALA A 445 14.33 -28.67 -15.78
CA ALA A 445 12.99 -29.22 -15.96
C ALA A 445 12.87 -30.69 -15.51
N LEU A 446 13.99 -31.43 -15.47
CA LEU A 446 14.02 -32.81 -15.00
C LEU A 446 14.13 -32.93 -13.46
N MET A 447 14.40 -31.82 -12.75
CA MET A 447 14.53 -31.85 -11.30
C MET A 447 13.17 -32.02 -10.61
N PRO A 448 13.03 -33.00 -9.69
CA PRO A 448 11.77 -33.21 -8.99
C PRO A 448 11.48 -32.04 -8.04
N TYR A 449 10.21 -31.66 -7.96
CA TYR A 449 9.75 -30.71 -6.96
C TYR A 449 9.78 -31.35 -5.56
N LYS A 450 10.49 -30.71 -4.63
CA LYS A 450 10.48 -31.10 -3.23
C LYS A 450 9.45 -30.23 -2.48
N ALA A 451 8.31 -30.84 -2.13
CA ALA A 451 7.31 -30.15 -1.33
C ALA A 451 7.86 -29.73 0.05
N PRO A 452 7.48 -28.56 0.55
CA PRO A 452 7.78 -28.20 1.93
C PRO A 452 7.11 -29.17 2.91
N PRO A 453 7.59 -29.27 4.17
CA PRO A 453 6.94 -30.09 5.20
C PRO A 453 5.46 -29.72 5.35
N ASP A 454 4.62 -30.72 5.52
CA ASP A 454 3.19 -30.50 5.81
C ASP A 454 3.03 -30.00 7.25
N MET A 455 2.56 -28.76 7.38
CA MET A 455 2.27 -28.13 8.66
C MET A 455 0.77 -28.00 8.93
N SER A 456 -0.07 -28.68 8.16
CA SER A 456 -1.55 -28.58 8.22
C SER A 456 -2.13 -28.95 9.59
N ARG A 457 -1.43 -29.78 10.36
CA ARG A 457 -1.82 -30.16 11.72
C ARG A 457 -1.54 -29.09 12.80
N TYR A 458 -0.92 -27.97 12.42
CA TYR A 458 -0.63 -26.91 13.35
C TYR A 458 -1.43 -25.66 13.04
N VAL A 459 -1.93 -25.01 14.09
CA VAL A 459 -2.31 -23.59 13.98
C VAL A 459 -1.06 -22.78 14.28
N LEU A 460 -0.56 -22.10 13.27
CA LEU A 460 0.66 -21.29 13.34
C LEU A 460 0.31 -19.84 13.55
N SER A 461 1.20 -19.09 14.23
CA SER A 461 1.10 -17.64 14.28
C SER A 461 1.41 -17.06 12.90
N PRO A 462 0.47 -16.35 12.24
CA PRO A 462 0.70 -15.79 10.91
C PRO A 462 1.61 -14.55 10.93
N MET A 463 1.87 -13.98 12.12
CA MET A 463 2.62 -12.74 12.31
C MET A 463 3.24 -12.70 13.70
N PRO A 464 4.24 -11.85 13.96
CA PRO A 464 4.67 -11.57 15.31
C PRO A 464 3.55 -10.82 16.05
N GLY A 465 3.30 -11.20 17.30
CA GLY A 465 2.23 -10.57 18.08
C GLY A 465 2.10 -11.15 19.49
N LEU A 466 1.26 -10.52 20.30
CA LEU A 466 0.93 -10.98 21.63
C LEU A 466 -0.25 -11.97 21.55
N LEU A 467 -0.10 -13.17 22.09
CA LEU A 467 -1.20 -14.13 22.21
C LEU A 467 -2.18 -13.68 23.30
N VAL A 468 -3.28 -13.06 22.87
CA VAL A 468 -4.29 -12.49 23.78
C VAL A 468 -5.20 -13.56 24.37
N ASP A 469 -5.51 -14.60 23.57
CA ASP A 469 -6.42 -15.64 23.98
C ASP A 469 -6.15 -16.97 23.25
N VAL A 470 -6.34 -18.08 23.97
CA VAL A 470 -6.39 -19.44 23.41
C VAL A 470 -7.75 -20.01 23.77
N ALA A 471 -8.62 -20.14 22.75
CA ALA A 471 -10.03 -20.47 22.93
C ALA A 471 -10.30 -21.99 23.01
N VAL A 472 -9.26 -22.83 22.97
CA VAL A 472 -9.38 -24.30 22.90
C VAL A 472 -8.56 -24.96 24.01
N GLN A 473 -8.93 -26.20 24.38
CA GLN A 473 -8.25 -27.01 25.37
C GLN A 473 -7.82 -28.36 24.79
N VAL A 474 -6.77 -28.97 25.35
CA VAL A 474 -6.32 -30.32 24.99
C VAL A 474 -7.45 -31.33 25.10
N GLY A 475 -7.63 -32.15 24.05
CA GLY A 475 -8.71 -33.14 23.94
C GLY A 475 -10.02 -32.56 23.38
N GLN A 476 -10.16 -31.27 23.19
CA GLN A 476 -11.35 -30.66 22.59
C GLN A 476 -11.44 -30.98 21.09
N LYS A 477 -12.65 -31.35 20.64
CA LYS A 477 -12.98 -31.45 19.23
C LYS A 477 -13.32 -30.06 18.70
N VAL A 478 -12.75 -29.69 17.57
CA VAL A 478 -13.00 -28.43 16.88
C VAL A 478 -13.41 -28.70 15.43
N GLN A 479 -14.26 -27.85 14.89
CA GLN A 479 -14.66 -27.88 13.48
C GLN A 479 -13.90 -26.82 12.67
N ALA A 480 -13.77 -27.04 11.36
CA ALA A 480 -13.24 -26.01 10.48
C ALA A 480 -14.01 -24.69 10.62
N GLY A 481 -13.30 -23.59 10.79
CA GLY A 481 -13.88 -22.27 11.02
C GLY A 481 -14.17 -21.94 12.49
N GLU A 482 -13.94 -22.86 13.44
CA GLU A 482 -14.01 -22.53 14.87
C GLU A 482 -12.80 -21.69 15.30
N ARG A 483 -13.05 -20.75 16.21
CA ARG A 483 -12.02 -19.88 16.80
C ARG A 483 -11.07 -20.72 17.67
N VAL A 484 -9.77 -20.59 17.40
CA VAL A 484 -8.70 -21.31 18.12
C VAL A 484 -7.91 -20.37 19.03
N ALA A 485 -7.49 -19.23 18.50
CA ALA A 485 -6.66 -18.27 19.22
C ALA A 485 -6.90 -16.83 18.75
N VAL A 486 -6.44 -15.85 19.53
CA VAL A 486 -6.44 -14.44 19.16
C VAL A 486 -5.04 -13.87 19.38
N ILE A 487 -4.51 -13.22 18.36
CA ILE A 487 -3.23 -12.52 18.41
C ILE A 487 -3.48 -11.03 18.22
N GLU A 488 -2.87 -10.21 19.07
CA GLU A 488 -2.83 -8.76 18.92
C GLU A 488 -1.48 -8.32 18.33
N ALA A 489 -1.53 -7.52 17.28
CA ALA A 489 -0.38 -6.83 16.72
C ALA A 489 -0.83 -5.50 16.11
N MET A 490 -0.04 -4.44 16.26
CA MET A 490 -0.31 -3.10 15.70
C MET A 490 -1.74 -2.62 15.98
N LYS A 491 -2.21 -2.78 17.23
CA LYS A 491 -3.57 -2.40 17.68
C LYS A 491 -4.71 -3.14 16.98
N MET A 492 -4.41 -4.23 16.28
CA MET A 492 -5.40 -5.07 15.63
C MET A 492 -5.45 -6.45 16.28
N GLU A 493 -6.65 -6.91 16.63
CA GLU A 493 -6.88 -8.29 17.04
C GLU A 493 -7.13 -9.15 15.80
N ASN A 494 -6.38 -10.24 15.69
CA ASN A 494 -6.52 -11.23 14.62
C ASN A 494 -6.94 -12.55 15.20
N VAL A 495 -8.14 -12.99 14.82
CA VAL A 495 -8.70 -14.27 15.24
C VAL A 495 -8.18 -15.37 14.33
N LEU A 496 -7.62 -16.41 14.92
CA LEU A 496 -7.18 -17.61 14.23
C LEU A 496 -8.25 -18.70 14.34
N PHE A 497 -8.55 -19.32 13.22
CA PHE A 497 -9.57 -20.35 13.09
C PHE A 497 -8.93 -21.70 12.75
N ALA A 498 -9.61 -22.78 13.13
CA ALA A 498 -9.26 -24.12 12.70
C ALA A 498 -9.44 -24.23 11.17
N VAL A 499 -8.44 -24.74 10.47
CA VAL A 499 -8.47 -24.91 9.01
C VAL A 499 -9.25 -26.16 8.62
N ALA A 500 -9.29 -27.15 9.48
CA ALA A 500 -9.98 -28.43 9.29
C ALA A 500 -10.57 -28.93 10.62
N ASP A 501 -11.47 -29.88 10.55
CA ASP A 501 -11.96 -30.60 11.71
C ASP A 501 -10.81 -31.41 12.35
N GLY A 502 -10.73 -31.42 13.68
CA GLY A 502 -9.67 -32.11 14.38
C GLY A 502 -9.89 -32.19 15.89
N VAL A 503 -8.97 -32.84 16.58
CA VAL A 503 -8.91 -32.88 18.04
C VAL A 503 -7.64 -32.16 18.48
N VAL A 504 -7.75 -31.27 19.45
CA VAL A 504 -6.59 -30.57 20.00
C VAL A 504 -5.67 -31.54 20.73
N GLY A 505 -4.49 -31.78 20.20
CA GLY A 505 -3.49 -32.65 20.79
C GLY A 505 -2.64 -31.95 21.85
N LYS A 506 -2.15 -30.72 21.51
CA LYS A 506 -1.35 -29.89 22.40
C LYS A 506 -1.64 -28.42 22.19
N VAL A 507 -1.58 -27.65 23.28
CA VAL A 507 -1.46 -26.20 23.27
C VAL A 507 0.01 -25.87 23.53
N LEU A 508 0.68 -25.26 22.56
CA LEU A 508 2.14 -25.07 22.52
C LEU A 508 2.58 -23.67 22.95
N ALA A 509 1.66 -22.71 22.98
CA ALA A 509 1.90 -21.35 23.41
C ALA A 509 0.87 -20.90 24.44
N ALA A 510 1.29 -20.06 25.40
CA ALA A 510 0.45 -19.59 26.49
C ALA A 510 -0.09 -18.17 26.24
N LYS A 511 -1.27 -17.87 26.81
CA LYS A 511 -1.81 -16.50 26.83
C LYS A 511 -0.78 -15.53 27.45
N GLY A 512 -0.56 -14.39 26.79
CA GLY A 512 0.43 -13.38 27.17
C GLY A 512 1.84 -13.62 26.61
N GLU A 513 2.04 -14.69 25.82
CA GLU A 513 3.30 -14.97 25.14
C GLU A 513 3.45 -14.13 23.87
N SER A 514 4.65 -13.59 23.65
CA SER A 514 5.02 -12.97 22.37
C SER A 514 5.40 -14.04 21.35
N LEU A 515 4.66 -14.11 20.26
CA LEU A 515 4.83 -15.11 19.21
C LEU A 515 5.67 -14.57 18.06
N SER A 516 6.48 -15.45 17.46
CA SER A 516 7.13 -15.22 16.16
C SER A 516 6.26 -15.71 15.00
N VAL A 517 6.60 -15.27 13.78
CA VAL A 517 5.96 -15.82 12.56
C VAL A 517 6.19 -17.32 12.49
N ASP A 518 5.17 -18.06 12.05
CA ASP A 518 5.16 -19.52 11.92
C ASP A 518 5.41 -20.30 13.22
N GLN A 519 5.36 -19.63 14.38
CA GLN A 519 5.42 -20.32 15.67
C GLN A 519 4.14 -21.14 15.90
N PRO A 520 4.24 -22.45 16.21
CA PRO A 520 3.09 -23.27 16.49
C PRO A 520 2.39 -22.86 17.80
N ILE A 521 1.06 -22.70 17.73
CA ILE A 521 0.21 -22.36 18.88
C ILE A 521 -0.54 -23.58 19.36
N VAL A 522 -1.16 -24.32 18.45
CA VAL A 522 -1.94 -25.53 18.71
C VAL A 522 -1.54 -26.62 17.73
N GLU A 523 -1.42 -27.86 18.22
CA GLU A 523 -1.22 -29.08 17.42
C GLU A 523 -2.51 -29.90 17.45
N PHE A 524 -2.99 -30.31 16.28
CA PHE A 524 -4.09 -31.25 16.09
C PHE A 524 -3.59 -32.67 15.89
N ILE A 525 -4.38 -33.68 16.34
CA ILE A 525 -4.16 -35.10 16.19
C ILE A 525 -5.31 -35.75 15.44
#